data_4745e18ed41d782f109e5d10954f67e8
#
_entry.id   4745e18ed41d782f109e5d10954f67e8
#
_cell.length_a   1.000
_cell.length_b   1.000
_cell.length_c   1.000
_cell.angle_alpha   90.00
_cell.angle_beta   90.00
_cell.angle_gamma   90.00
#
_symmetry.space_group_name_H-M   'P 1'
#
loop_
_entity.id
_entity.type
_entity.pdbx_description
1 polymer ?
#
loop_
_entity_poly.entity_id
_entity_poly.type
_entity_poly.pdbx_seq_one_letter_code
_entity_poly.pdbx_strand_id
1 'polypeptide(L)'
;SRFWDDVKDCPYFWDDNRTMRFFGTNSDEISQISSYLEELLAQVKEINDSNKNSSDKRIAKLPKKFVIMTDDIDLVRNVSIIRTVLETTDYLGISLIICTEKLNSLPNEVEHFISVDERSGGIFERVLTDGKRINFTPDFMFASLEKYVYVISNIPIALNGGKYVLPPTYTFLEMYNVSNVNQLNCLGKWKENDPINSLAAPVGVNEYGELFKLDLHE
;
A
#
# COMPACT_ATOMS: atom_id res chain seq x y z
N SER A 1 -12.62 -15.28 1.03
CA SER A 1 -11.76 -16.47 1.20
C SER A 1 -10.92 -16.31 2.46
N ARG A 2 -10.74 -17.37 3.26
CA ARG A 2 -9.91 -17.34 4.50
C ARG A 2 -8.46 -16.84 4.26
N PHE A 3 -7.95 -17.05 3.07
CA PHE A 3 -6.65 -16.54 2.63
C PHE A 3 -6.52 -15.02 2.80
N TRP A 4 -7.55 -14.27 2.43
CA TRP A 4 -7.54 -12.82 2.52
C TRP A 4 -7.64 -12.31 3.96
N ASP A 5 -8.26 -13.08 4.86
CA ASP A 5 -8.33 -12.70 6.27
C ASP A 5 -6.95 -12.65 6.94
N ASP A 6 -6.03 -13.49 6.49
CA ASP A 6 -4.67 -13.52 7.04
C ASP A 6 -3.82 -12.32 6.56
N VAL A 7 -4.11 -11.78 5.38
CA VAL A 7 -3.31 -10.68 4.77
C VAL A 7 -3.91 -9.28 4.95
N LYS A 8 -5.17 -9.18 5.38
CA LYS A 8 -5.91 -7.90 5.47
C LYS A 8 -5.24 -6.84 6.35
N ASP A 9 -4.51 -7.27 7.37
CA ASP A 9 -3.84 -6.40 8.34
C ASP A 9 -2.40 -6.08 7.94
N CYS A 10 -1.98 -6.52 6.73
CA CYS A 10 -0.68 -6.21 6.20
C CYS A 10 -0.49 -4.68 6.05
N PRO A 11 0.60 -4.10 6.55
CA PRO A 11 0.82 -2.65 6.53
C PRO A 11 0.88 -2.06 5.11
N TYR A 12 1.14 -2.88 4.09
CA TYR A 12 1.18 -2.48 2.68
C TYR A 12 -0.18 -2.14 2.07
N PHE A 13 -1.28 -2.49 2.76
CA PHE A 13 -2.63 -2.13 2.35
C PHE A 13 -3.08 -0.77 2.86
N TRP A 14 -2.24 -0.02 3.53
CA TRP A 14 -2.57 1.30 4.03
C TRP A 14 -1.93 2.39 3.18
N ASP A 15 -2.63 3.53 3.06
CA ASP A 15 -2.02 4.75 2.55
C ASP A 15 -0.92 5.24 3.51
N ASP A 16 -0.14 6.24 3.05
CA ASP A 16 0.99 6.77 3.82
C ASP A 16 0.58 7.35 5.18
N ASN A 17 -0.64 7.87 5.28
CA ASN A 17 -1.19 8.48 6.49
C ASN A 17 -1.98 7.49 7.35
N ARG A 18 -2.11 6.24 6.90
CA ARG A 18 -2.96 5.20 7.51
C ARG A 18 -4.42 5.62 7.67
N THR A 19 -4.90 6.50 6.82
CA THR A 19 -6.30 6.96 6.82
C THR A 19 -7.19 6.07 5.98
N MET A 20 -6.61 5.39 4.99
CA MET A 20 -7.34 4.53 4.07
C MET A 20 -6.66 3.17 3.92
N ARG A 21 -7.45 2.12 3.99
CA ARG A 21 -6.99 0.75 3.73
C ARG A 21 -7.41 0.30 2.34
N PHE A 22 -6.42 -0.07 1.51
CA PHE A 22 -6.62 -0.61 0.15
C PHE A 22 -6.94 -2.11 0.18
N PHE A 23 -7.94 -2.48 0.95
CA PHE A 23 -8.43 -3.85 1.07
C PHE A 23 -9.95 -3.81 1.25
N GLY A 24 -10.70 -4.42 0.33
CA GLY A 24 -12.15 -4.42 0.34
C GLY A 24 -12.72 -5.82 0.13
N THR A 25 -13.70 -6.18 0.96
CA THR A 25 -14.41 -7.45 0.90
C THR A 25 -15.91 -7.27 0.63
N ASN A 26 -16.37 -6.04 0.63
CA ASN A 26 -17.76 -5.68 0.39
C ASN A 26 -17.85 -4.45 -0.52
N SER A 27 -19.03 -4.18 -1.05
CA SER A 27 -19.27 -3.10 -2.01
C SER A 27 -18.92 -1.71 -1.48
N ASP A 28 -19.11 -1.46 -0.19
CA ASP A 28 -18.87 -0.14 0.40
C ASP A 28 -17.38 0.16 0.49
N GLU A 29 -16.59 -0.80 0.99
CA GLU A 29 -15.12 -0.70 1.04
C GLU A 29 -14.53 -0.54 -0.37
N ILE A 30 -15.02 -1.34 -1.33
CA ILE A 30 -14.58 -1.29 -2.72
C ILE A 30 -14.92 0.08 -3.35
N SER A 31 -16.11 0.62 -3.08
CA SER A 31 -16.52 1.93 -3.57
C SER A 31 -15.66 3.05 -3.03
N GLN A 32 -15.26 3.00 -1.76
CA GLN A 32 -14.34 3.98 -1.16
C GLN A 32 -12.97 3.94 -1.84
N ILE A 33 -12.42 2.73 -2.05
CA ILE A 33 -11.13 2.55 -2.76
C ILE A 33 -11.24 3.07 -4.20
N SER A 34 -12.33 2.74 -4.89
CA SER A 34 -12.58 3.21 -6.25
C SER A 34 -12.60 4.72 -6.34
N SER A 35 -13.37 5.38 -5.47
CA SER A 35 -13.48 6.84 -5.44
C SER A 35 -12.13 7.52 -5.22
N TYR A 36 -11.34 7.01 -4.30
CA TYR A 36 -9.99 7.52 -4.04
C TYR A 36 -9.07 7.41 -5.28
N LEU A 37 -9.05 6.24 -5.91
CA LEU A 37 -8.22 6.03 -7.11
C LEU A 37 -8.72 6.85 -8.31
N GLU A 38 -10.03 7.03 -8.44
CA GLU A 38 -10.64 7.86 -9.49
C GLU A 38 -10.28 9.34 -9.33
N GLU A 39 -10.27 9.84 -8.10
CA GLU A 39 -9.85 11.21 -7.83
C GLU A 39 -8.39 11.43 -8.22
N LEU A 40 -7.49 10.49 -7.88
CA LEU A 40 -6.09 10.55 -8.30
C LEU A 40 -5.96 10.49 -9.84
N LEU A 41 -6.73 9.63 -10.51
CA LEU A 41 -6.71 9.53 -11.97
C LEU A 41 -7.28 10.78 -12.65
N ALA A 42 -8.28 11.43 -12.05
CA ALA A 42 -8.83 12.67 -12.59
C ALA A 42 -7.76 13.76 -12.65
N GLN A 43 -6.95 13.91 -11.61
CA GLN A 43 -5.83 14.85 -11.58
C GLN A 43 -4.80 14.55 -12.69
N VAL A 44 -4.46 13.27 -12.89
CA VAL A 44 -3.53 12.86 -13.96
C VAL A 44 -4.10 13.13 -15.35
N LYS A 45 -5.39 12.87 -15.55
CA LYS A 45 -6.09 13.16 -16.82
C LYS A 45 -6.10 14.64 -17.13
N GLU A 46 -6.37 15.50 -16.14
CA GLU A 46 -6.35 16.96 -16.30
C GLU A 46 -4.96 17.46 -16.73
N ILE A 47 -3.90 16.94 -16.12
CA ILE A 47 -2.51 17.24 -16.51
C ILE A 47 -2.24 16.79 -17.94
N ASN A 48 -2.67 15.59 -18.33
CA ASN A 48 -2.46 15.07 -19.67
C ASN A 48 -3.24 15.88 -20.73
N ASP A 49 -4.46 16.29 -20.42
CA ASP A 49 -5.26 17.10 -21.31
C ASP A 49 -4.66 18.50 -21.50
N SER A 50 -4.12 19.09 -20.44
CA SER A 50 -3.37 20.35 -20.51
C SER A 50 -2.10 20.23 -21.36
N ASN A 51 -1.41 19.08 -21.27
CA ASN A 51 -0.17 18.81 -22.01
C ASN A 51 -0.40 18.51 -23.49
N LYS A 52 -1.59 18.11 -23.94
CA LYS A 52 -1.91 17.87 -25.35
C LYS A 52 -1.61 19.09 -26.24
N ASN A 53 -1.75 20.29 -25.68
CA ASN A 53 -1.51 21.55 -26.37
C ASN A 53 -0.09 22.09 -26.16
N SER A 54 0.77 21.40 -25.43
CA SER A 54 2.14 21.82 -25.14
C SER A 54 3.15 21.07 -26.01
N SER A 55 4.40 21.58 -26.04
CA SER A 55 5.52 20.93 -26.72
C SER A 55 5.97 19.65 -26.00
N ASP A 56 5.56 19.44 -24.76
CA ASP A 56 5.90 18.28 -23.93
C ASP A 56 4.86 17.20 -24.11
N LYS A 57 5.22 16.17 -24.86
CA LYS A 57 4.36 15.00 -25.14
C LYS A 57 4.43 13.88 -24.10
N ARG A 58 5.04 14.14 -22.94
CA ARG A 58 5.13 13.10 -21.90
C ARG A 58 3.77 12.88 -21.25
N ILE A 59 3.35 11.61 -21.21
CA ILE A 59 2.12 11.21 -20.52
C ILE A 59 2.40 11.22 -19.01
N ALA A 60 1.67 12.05 -18.28
CA ALA A 60 1.71 12.04 -16.83
C ALA A 60 1.08 10.73 -16.32
N LYS A 61 1.66 10.19 -15.25
CA LYS A 61 1.24 8.96 -14.58
C LYS A 61 1.02 9.25 -13.11
N LEU A 62 0.31 8.37 -12.44
CA LEU A 62 0.22 8.44 -10.99
C LEU A 62 1.61 8.45 -10.34
N PRO A 63 1.82 9.25 -9.28
CA PRO A 63 3.11 9.35 -8.59
C PRO A 63 3.52 8.02 -7.94
N LYS A 64 2.53 7.20 -7.57
CA LYS A 64 2.70 5.83 -7.09
C LYS A 64 2.12 4.84 -8.08
N LYS A 65 2.68 3.64 -8.10
CA LYS A 65 2.13 2.52 -8.88
C LYS A 65 1.18 1.73 -7.99
N PHE A 66 -0.01 1.49 -8.50
CA PHE A 66 -1.02 0.67 -7.85
C PHE A 66 -1.17 -0.66 -8.60
N VAL A 67 -1.31 -1.73 -7.84
CA VAL A 67 -1.65 -3.05 -8.36
C VAL A 67 -2.96 -3.47 -7.70
N ILE A 68 -4.02 -3.53 -8.48
CA ILE A 68 -5.32 -4.04 -8.03
C ILE A 68 -5.34 -5.54 -8.25
N MET A 69 -5.56 -6.31 -7.19
CA MET A 69 -5.70 -7.76 -7.27
C MET A 69 -7.11 -8.16 -6.84
N THR A 70 -7.74 -9.05 -7.60
CA THR A 70 -9.05 -9.61 -7.26
C THR A 70 -9.11 -11.10 -7.58
N ASP A 71 -9.78 -11.87 -6.72
CA ASP A 71 -10.15 -13.27 -6.96
C ASP A 71 -11.65 -13.42 -7.24
N ASP A 72 -12.40 -12.32 -7.21
CA ASP A 72 -13.82 -12.27 -7.55
C ASP A 72 -14.09 -11.12 -8.53
N ILE A 73 -14.06 -11.45 -9.81
CA ILE A 73 -14.30 -10.47 -10.86
C ILE A 73 -15.75 -9.97 -10.87
N ASP A 74 -16.71 -10.78 -10.45
CA ASP A 74 -18.12 -10.39 -10.45
C ASP A 74 -18.40 -9.32 -9.38
N LEU A 75 -17.68 -9.35 -8.28
CA LEU A 75 -17.75 -8.34 -7.22
C LEU A 75 -17.26 -6.96 -7.71
N VAL A 76 -16.28 -6.93 -8.60
CA VAL A 76 -15.60 -5.68 -9.01
C VAL A 76 -15.90 -5.27 -10.46
N ARG A 77 -16.57 -6.09 -11.26
CA ARG A 77 -16.82 -5.85 -12.70
C ARG A 77 -17.50 -4.49 -12.99
N ASN A 78 -18.41 -4.08 -12.12
CA ASN A 78 -19.16 -2.84 -12.28
C ASN A 78 -18.51 -1.64 -11.56
N VAL A 79 -17.36 -1.84 -10.93
CA VAL A 79 -16.64 -0.77 -10.24
C VAL A 79 -15.97 0.14 -11.27
N SER A 80 -16.17 1.43 -11.13
CA SER A 80 -15.76 2.43 -12.15
C SER A 80 -14.26 2.40 -12.41
N ILE A 81 -13.42 2.30 -11.36
CA ILE A 81 -11.97 2.23 -11.54
C ILE A 81 -11.53 1.02 -12.36
N ILE A 82 -12.15 -0.14 -12.14
CA ILE A 82 -11.84 -1.37 -12.89
C ILE A 82 -12.16 -1.19 -14.36
N ARG A 83 -13.34 -0.64 -14.66
CA ARG A 83 -13.75 -0.34 -16.03
C ARG A 83 -12.79 0.66 -16.69
N THR A 84 -12.44 1.72 -15.99
CA THR A 84 -11.47 2.71 -16.48
C THR A 84 -10.12 2.07 -16.82
N VAL A 85 -9.61 1.17 -15.97
CA VAL A 85 -8.33 0.49 -16.22
C VAL A 85 -8.41 -0.47 -17.40
N LEU A 86 -9.53 -1.19 -17.57
CA LEU A 86 -9.73 -2.10 -18.71
C LEU A 86 -9.88 -1.36 -20.05
N GLU A 87 -10.54 -0.21 -20.07
CA GLU A 87 -10.81 0.56 -21.29
C GLU A 87 -9.66 1.50 -21.70
N THR A 88 -8.73 1.80 -20.77
CA THR A 88 -7.65 2.76 -21.03
C THR A 88 -6.49 2.07 -21.75
N THR A 89 -6.09 2.60 -22.91
CA THR A 89 -4.95 2.11 -23.68
C THR A 89 -3.60 2.55 -23.11
N ASP A 90 -3.56 3.69 -22.43
CA ASP A 90 -2.35 4.27 -21.87
C ASP A 90 -2.15 3.82 -20.42
N TYR A 91 -0.94 3.34 -20.08
CA TYR A 91 -0.61 2.98 -18.72
C TYR A 91 -0.46 4.23 -17.84
N LEU A 92 -1.44 4.44 -16.97
CA LEU A 92 -1.49 5.58 -16.05
C LEU A 92 -0.92 5.31 -14.65
N GLY A 93 -0.36 4.14 -14.41
CA GLY A 93 0.22 3.76 -13.13
C GLY A 93 -0.60 2.75 -12.32
N ILE A 94 -1.68 2.20 -12.90
CA ILE A 94 -2.49 1.14 -12.31
C ILE A 94 -2.37 -0.12 -13.15
N SER A 95 -2.13 -1.26 -12.51
CA SER A 95 -2.18 -2.59 -13.11
C SER A 95 -3.27 -3.41 -12.45
N LEU A 96 -3.98 -4.23 -13.22
CA LEU A 96 -5.04 -5.10 -12.74
C LEU A 96 -4.61 -6.57 -12.88
N ILE A 97 -4.72 -7.33 -11.79
CA ILE A 97 -4.48 -8.77 -11.74
C ILE A 97 -5.79 -9.44 -11.32
N ILE A 98 -6.30 -10.30 -12.19
CA ILE A 98 -7.53 -11.07 -11.93
C ILE A 98 -7.14 -12.53 -11.76
N CYS A 99 -7.42 -13.10 -10.60
CA CYS A 99 -7.27 -14.52 -10.33
C CYS A 99 -8.62 -15.22 -10.53
N THR A 100 -8.68 -16.25 -11.36
CA THR A 100 -9.91 -16.99 -11.62
C THR A 100 -9.61 -18.44 -11.96
N GLU A 101 -10.53 -19.32 -11.63
CA GLU A 101 -10.47 -20.73 -12.05
C GLU A 101 -11.01 -20.94 -13.47
N LYS A 102 -11.76 -19.98 -14.00
CA LYS A 102 -12.44 -20.09 -15.28
C LYS A 102 -11.99 -19.02 -16.26
N LEU A 103 -11.37 -19.43 -17.34
CA LEU A 103 -10.92 -18.52 -18.39
C LEU A 103 -12.08 -17.66 -18.97
N ASN A 104 -13.26 -18.25 -19.10
CA ASN A 104 -14.45 -17.58 -19.64
C ASN A 104 -15.02 -16.47 -18.76
N SER A 105 -14.59 -16.35 -17.53
CA SER A 105 -15.00 -15.25 -16.63
C SER A 105 -14.13 -14.01 -16.78
N LEU A 106 -12.99 -14.10 -17.48
CA LEU A 106 -12.13 -12.96 -17.71
C LEU A 106 -12.77 -11.94 -18.69
N PRO A 107 -12.60 -10.65 -18.45
CA PRO A 107 -12.95 -9.62 -19.43
C PRO A 107 -12.19 -9.80 -20.74
N ASN A 108 -12.83 -9.40 -21.87
CA ASN A 108 -12.21 -9.50 -23.19
C ASN A 108 -11.00 -8.56 -23.38
N GLU A 109 -10.91 -7.54 -22.54
CA GLU A 109 -9.85 -6.52 -22.53
C GLU A 109 -8.55 -7.02 -21.89
N VAL A 110 -8.54 -8.25 -21.33
CA VAL A 110 -7.33 -8.84 -20.74
C VAL A 110 -6.31 -9.12 -21.84
N GLU A 111 -5.17 -8.45 -21.76
CA GLU A 111 -4.08 -8.57 -22.75
C GLU A 111 -3.16 -9.75 -22.51
N HIS A 112 -2.99 -10.16 -21.26
CA HIS A 112 -2.04 -11.18 -20.86
C HIS A 112 -2.68 -12.13 -19.86
N PHE A 113 -2.44 -13.42 -20.00
CA PHE A 113 -2.86 -14.34 -18.97
C PHE A 113 -1.80 -15.41 -18.67
N ILE A 114 -1.84 -15.87 -17.44
CA ILE A 114 -1.02 -16.97 -16.93
C ILE A 114 -1.99 -18.09 -16.58
N SER A 115 -1.82 -19.23 -17.22
CA SER A 115 -2.53 -20.45 -16.91
C SER A 115 -1.59 -21.42 -16.21
N VAL A 116 -1.99 -21.96 -15.07
CA VAL A 116 -1.25 -22.98 -14.34
C VAL A 116 -2.12 -24.21 -14.19
N ASP A 117 -1.63 -25.34 -14.60
CA ASP A 117 -2.30 -26.63 -14.50
C ASP A 117 -1.33 -27.67 -13.93
N GLU A 118 -1.83 -28.55 -13.06
CA GLU A 118 -1.00 -29.56 -12.39
C GLU A 118 -0.30 -30.51 -13.37
N ARG A 119 -0.87 -30.74 -14.57
CA ARG A 119 -0.35 -31.67 -15.56
C ARG A 119 0.49 -31.01 -16.63
N SER A 120 0.11 -29.82 -17.08
CA SER A 120 0.75 -29.10 -18.19
C SER A 120 1.75 -28.03 -17.78
N GLY A 121 1.85 -27.75 -16.48
CA GLY A 121 2.70 -26.69 -15.95
C GLY A 121 2.10 -25.29 -16.16
N GLY A 122 2.96 -24.29 -16.31
CA GLY A 122 2.57 -22.90 -16.50
C GLY A 122 2.68 -22.46 -17.96
N ILE A 123 1.74 -21.66 -18.39
CA ILE A 123 1.72 -21.03 -19.72
C ILE A 123 1.45 -19.55 -19.52
N PHE A 124 2.35 -18.72 -20.07
CA PHE A 124 2.11 -17.29 -20.22
C PHE A 124 1.77 -16.99 -21.68
N GLU A 125 0.67 -16.29 -21.90
CA GLU A 125 0.20 -15.95 -23.24
C GLU A 125 -0.10 -14.46 -23.36
N ARG A 126 0.33 -13.85 -24.47
CA ARG A 126 0.08 -12.45 -24.84
C ARG A 126 -0.94 -12.43 -25.98
N VAL A 127 -2.19 -12.16 -25.61
CA VAL A 127 -3.32 -12.31 -26.56
C VAL A 127 -3.36 -11.21 -27.61
N LEU A 128 -3.20 -9.96 -27.20
CA LEU A 128 -3.47 -8.80 -28.04
C LEU A 128 -2.24 -8.24 -28.79
N THR A 129 -1.02 -8.66 -28.44
CA THR A 129 0.17 -8.08 -29.06
C THR A 129 0.75 -8.93 -30.18
N ASP A 130 1.21 -10.12 -29.89
CA ASP A 130 1.93 -10.98 -30.84
C ASP A 130 1.53 -12.46 -30.74
N GLY A 131 0.55 -12.79 -29.90
CA GLY A 131 0.14 -14.16 -29.62
C GLY A 131 1.25 -15.04 -29.05
N LYS A 132 2.32 -14.43 -28.53
CA LYS A 132 3.47 -15.16 -28.03
C LYS A 132 3.11 -15.97 -26.80
N ARG A 133 3.44 -17.28 -26.88
CA ARG A 133 3.22 -18.25 -25.81
C ARG A 133 4.56 -18.68 -25.22
N ILE A 134 4.67 -18.65 -23.91
CA ILE A 134 5.85 -19.06 -23.17
C ILE A 134 5.43 -20.14 -22.17
N ASN A 135 6.03 -21.30 -22.26
CA ASN A 135 5.84 -22.35 -21.27
C ASN A 135 6.87 -22.17 -20.15
N PHE A 136 6.45 -22.41 -18.92
CA PHE A 136 7.32 -22.35 -17.75
C PHE A 136 6.93 -23.44 -16.73
N THR A 137 7.83 -23.74 -15.83
CA THR A 137 7.54 -24.62 -14.70
C THR A 137 7.23 -23.74 -13.51
N PRO A 138 6.02 -23.81 -12.94
CA PRO A 138 5.69 -23.05 -11.73
C PRO A 138 6.55 -23.52 -10.57
N ASP A 139 7.04 -22.58 -9.79
CA ASP A 139 7.67 -22.88 -8.52
C ASP A 139 6.61 -23.33 -7.51
N PHE A 140 7.00 -24.24 -6.64
CA PHE A 140 6.13 -24.76 -5.59
C PHE A 140 6.62 -24.27 -4.23
N MET A 141 5.83 -23.47 -3.55
CA MET A 141 6.18 -22.96 -2.23
C MET A 141 5.33 -23.63 -1.16
N PHE A 142 5.97 -24.47 -0.32
CA PHE A 142 5.37 -25.06 0.88
C PHE A 142 5.53 -24.16 2.11
N ALA A 143 5.45 -22.86 1.96
CA ALA A 143 5.51 -21.99 3.12
C ALA A 143 4.13 -21.85 3.77
N SER A 144 4.06 -21.91 5.09
CA SER A 144 2.87 -21.48 5.80
C SER A 144 2.63 -20.00 5.49
N LEU A 145 1.48 -19.68 4.89
CA LEU A 145 1.09 -18.31 4.57
C LEU A 145 1.14 -17.42 5.82
N GLU A 146 0.67 -17.94 6.97
CA GLU A 146 0.69 -17.25 8.26
C GLU A 146 2.09 -16.77 8.66
N LYS A 147 3.10 -17.63 8.51
CA LYS A 147 4.50 -17.25 8.79
C LYS A 147 4.98 -16.19 7.83
N TYR A 148 4.62 -16.29 6.56
CA TYR A 148 5.03 -15.34 5.53
C TYR A 148 4.41 -13.96 5.77
N VAL A 149 3.11 -13.92 6.05
CA VAL A 149 2.38 -12.69 6.39
C VAL A 149 2.95 -12.07 7.66
N TYR A 150 3.22 -12.89 8.69
CA TYR A 150 3.85 -12.40 9.92
C TYR A 150 5.20 -11.72 9.65
N VAL A 151 6.06 -12.34 8.84
CA VAL A 151 7.36 -11.75 8.48
C VAL A 151 7.18 -10.45 7.71
N ILE A 152 6.33 -10.45 6.67
CA ILE A 152 6.07 -9.26 5.85
C ILE A 152 5.47 -8.12 6.69
N SER A 153 4.53 -8.42 7.57
CA SER A 153 3.87 -7.42 8.42
C SER A 153 4.82 -6.76 9.42
N ASN A 154 5.93 -7.42 9.74
CA ASN A 154 6.95 -6.88 10.63
C ASN A 154 8.14 -6.24 9.89
N ILE A 155 8.13 -6.21 8.57
CA ILE A 155 9.14 -5.46 7.81
C ILE A 155 8.81 -3.96 7.91
N PRO A 156 9.73 -3.13 8.41
CA PRO A 156 9.49 -1.69 8.49
C PRO A 156 9.32 -1.11 7.08
N ILE A 157 8.21 -0.44 6.86
CA ILE A 157 7.95 0.29 5.61
C ILE A 157 8.54 1.67 5.76
N ALA A 158 9.42 2.07 4.84
CA ALA A 158 9.82 3.45 4.70
C ALA A 158 8.63 4.24 4.13
N LEU A 159 7.88 4.90 4.98
CA LEU A 159 6.80 5.81 4.59
C LEU A 159 7.43 7.05 3.97
N ASN A 160 7.36 7.16 2.65
CA ASN A 160 7.92 8.27 1.88
C ASN A 160 7.19 9.61 2.10
N GLY A 161 6.29 9.69 3.07
CA GLY A 161 5.51 10.88 3.41
C GLY A 161 5.93 11.58 4.71
N GLY A 162 6.75 10.94 5.52
CA GLY A 162 7.26 11.55 6.75
C GLY A 162 8.32 12.61 6.43
N LYS A 163 8.04 13.87 6.76
CA LYS A 163 9.05 14.94 6.69
C LYS A 163 10.21 14.73 7.68
N TYR A 164 10.11 13.74 8.52
CA TYR A 164 11.08 13.43 9.55
C TYR A 164 11.73 12.07 9.30
N VAL A 165 12.99 12.10 8.90
CA VAL A 165 13.83 10.90 8.85
C VAL A 165 14.42 10.74 10.24
N LEU A 166 13.99 9.71 10.97
CA LEU A 166 14.58 9.38 12.25
C LEU A 166 16.09 9.17 12.06
N PRO A 167 16.94 9.91 12.76
CA PRO A 167 18.37 9.68 12.70
C PRO A 167 18.68 8.27 13.24
N PRO A 168 19.77 7.63 12.80
CA PRO A 168 20.15 6.30 13.25
C PRO A 168 20.37 6.21 14.77
N THR A 169 20.63 7.35 15.39
CA THR A 169 20.72 7.51 16.85
C THR A 169 20.03 8.79 17.25
N TYR A 170 19.23 8.72 18.29
CA TYR A 170 18.57 9.89 18.88
C TYR A 170 19.00 9.95 20.36
N THR A 171 19.74 10.99 20.68
CA THR A 171 20.27 11.10 22.04
C THR A 171 19.23 11.62 23.02
N PHE A 172 19.43 11.35 24.30
CA PHE A 172 18.56 11.84 25.37
C PHE A 172 18.44 13.37 25.39
N LEU A 173 19.53 14.08 25.11
CA LEU A 173 19.52 15.54 25.06
C LEU A 173 18.73 16.08 23.84
N GLU A 174 18.86 15.44 22.70
CA GLU A 174 18.07 15.78 21.49
C GLU A 174 16.58 15.54 21.74
N MET A 175 16.21 14.45 22.43
CA MET A 175 14.81 14.16 22.78
C MET A 175 14.17 15.29 23.60
N TYR A 176 14.94 15.93 24.46
CA TYR A 176 14.47 17.09 25.24
C TYR A 176 14.76 18.44 24.59
N ASN A 177 15.31 18.45 23.39
CA ASN A 177 15.71 19.66 22.65
C ASN A 177 16.61 20.60 23.47
N VAL A 178 17.63 20.01 24.13
CA VAL A 178 18.60 20.73 24.95
C VAL A 178 20.02 20.37 24.55
N SER A 179 20.96 21.31 24.69
CA SER A 179 22.35 21.10 24.32
C SER A 179 23.22 20.53 25.44
N ASN A 180 22.79 20.64 26.67
CA ASN A 180 23.53 20.12 27.83
C ASN A 180 22.60 19.77 29.00
N VAL A 181 23.11 18.99 29.96
CA VAL A 181 22.36 18.45 31.10
C VAL A 181 21.78 19.56 32.00
N ASN A 182 22.44 20.68 32.12
CA ASN A 182 21.98 21.78 32.99
C ASN A 182 20.67 22.42 32.47
N GLN A 183 20.41 22.32 31.18
CA GLN A 183 19.18 22.84 30.54
C GLN A 183 17.97 21.91 30.72
N LEU A 184 18.15 20.69 31.20
CA LEU A 184 17.06 19.74 31.41
C LEU A 184 16.02 20.18 32.46
N ASN A 185 16.41 21.07 33.37
CA ASN A 185 15.56 21.53 34.49
C ASN A 185 14.88 20.39 35.25
N CYS A 186 15.65 19.37 35.62
CA CYS A 186 15.11 18.18 36.26
C CYS A 186 14.32 18.49 37.53
N LEU A 187 14.81 19.40 38.37
CA LEU A 187 14.13 19.77 39.63
C LEU A 187 12.80 20.47 39.38
N GLY A 188 12.68 21.30 38.33
CA GLY A 188 11.42 21.92 37.94
C GLY A 188 10.41 20.86 37.48
N LYS A 189 10.84 19.99 36.59
CA LYS A 189 10.02 18.89 36.07
C LYS A 189 9.55 17.92 37.15
N TRP A 190 10.40 17.61 38.15
CA TRP A 190 10.02 16.77 39.28
C TRP A 190 8.98 17.43 40.19
N LYS A 191 9.01 18.75 40.34
CA LYS A 191 8.00 19.45 41.12
C LYS A 191 6.64 19.55 40.42
N GLU A 192 6.66 19.54 39.09
CA GLU A 192 5.46 19.60 38.25
C GLU A 192 4.85 18.21 38.01
N ASN A 193 5.64 17.15 38.20
CA ASN A 193 5.17 15.78 37.98
C ASN A 193 4.28 15.31 39.12
N ASP A 194 3.14 14.73 38.79
CA ASP A 194 2.22 14.09 39.70
C ASP A 194 2.14 12.58 39.46
N PRO A 195 2.96 11.77 40.16
CA PRO A 195 3.02 10.34 39.94
C PRO A 195 1.76 9.58 40.37
N ILE A 196 0.83 10.25 41.07
CA ILE A 196 -0.45 9.64 41.41
C ILE A 196 -1.37 9.60 40.19
N ASN A 197 -1.30 10.61 39.36
CA ASN A 197 -2.17 10.75 38.18
C ASN A 197 -1.53 10.22 36.88
N SER A 198 -0.22 10.20 36.77
CA SER A 198 0.48 9.68 35.58
C SER A 198 1.91 9.25 35.89
N LEU A 199 2.28 8.08 35.39
CA LEU A 199 3.65 7.60 35.36
C LEU A 199 4.24 7.64 33.93
N ALA A 200 3.72 8.57 33.10
CA ALA A 200 4.16 8.74 31.74
C ALA A 200 5.61 9.26 31.65
N ALA A 201 6.49 8.48 31.05
CA ALA A 201 7.86 8.86 30.80
C ALA A 201 8.14 8.90 29.30
N PRO A 202 8.81 9.92 28.76
CA PRO A 202 9.24 9.94 27.39
C PRO A 202 10.34 8.91 27.18
N VAL A 203 10.15 8.01 26.21
CA VAL A 203 11.06 6.91 25.89
C VAL A 203 11.67 7.04 24.50
N GLY A 204 11.26 8.03 23.71
CA GLY A 204 11.77 8.27 22.38
C GLY A 204 10.96 9.33 21.62
N VAL A 205 11.11 9.33 20.32
CA VAL A 205 10.31 10.14 19.40
C VAL A 205 9.65 9.23 18.37
N ASN A 206 8.45 9.61 17.95
CA ASN A 206 7.75 8.92 16.87
C ASN A 206 8.26 9.36 15.49
N GLU A 207 7.73 8.78 14.44
CA GLU A 207 8.07 9.08 13.05
C GLU A 207 7.75 10.52 12.60
N TYR A 208 7.03 11.28 13.44
CA TYR A 208 6.72 12.69 13.22
C TYR A 208 7.64 13.64 14.02
N GLY A 209 8.60 13.10 14.78
CA GLY A 209 9.47 13.87 15.66
C GLY A 209 8.82 14.30 16.97
N GLU A 210 7.66 13.77 17.33
CA GLU A 210 6.97 14.04 18.56
C GLU A 210 7.42 13.08 19.67
N LEU A 211 7.42 13.55 20.93
CA LEU A 211 7.79 12.71 22.06
C LEU A 211 6.80 11.55 22.23
N PHE A 212 7.31 10.34 22.13
CA PHE A 212 6.58 9.13 22.49
C PHE A 212 6.74 8.88 23.99
N LYS A 213 5.62 8.80 24.71
CA LYS A 213 5.56 8.56 26.15
C LYS A 213 4.98 7.20 26.43
N LEU A 214 5.62 6.47 27.35
CA LEU A 214 5.09 5.26 27.93
C LEU A 214 4.52 5.59 29.29
N ASP A 215 3.22 5.33 29.52
CA ASP A 215 2.58 5.44 30.83
C ASP A 215 2.51 4.04 31.46
N LEU A 216 2.95 3.91 32.70
CA LEU A 216 2.94 2.66 33.45
C LEU A 216 1.66 2.46 34.26
N HIS A 217 0.70 3.36 34.13
CA HIS A 217 -0.64 3.24 34.74
C HIS A 217 -1.64 2.47 33.85
N GLU A 218 -1.29 2.16 32.61
CA GLU A 218 -2.10 1.37 31.67
C GLU A 218 -1.82 -0.12 31.73
#